data_b34bf22b552e4bbbb95739994fa5ac8f
#
_entry.id   b34bf22b552e4bbbb95739994fa5ac8f
#
_cell.length_a   1.000
_cell.length_b   1.000
_cell.length_c   1.000
_cell.angle_alpha   90.00
_cell.angle_beta   90.00
_cell.angle_gamma   90.00
#
_symmetry.space_group_name_H-M   'P 1'
#
loop_
_entity.id
_entity.type
_entity.pdbx_description
1 polymer ?
#
loop_
_entity_poly.entity_id
_entity_poly.type
_entity_poly.pdbx_seq_one_letter_code
_entity_poly.pdbx_strand_id
1 'polypeptide(L)'
;MKNIRLVLFVFCALLALASCQKKNAPLFRGDYSFKTSGSVTLDEINAEDEPNSYTVSLPNEIGQLEISDLGNGKDSVLVVMNTMGGEVVVTHAFCKDNEIFLRDFKKNTLLFTGDSLTLKNDLRVHATGQMYENNTLILNMVYEGEAETNERSFKVFGDDIRMAAIRN
;
A
#
# COMPACT_ATOMS: atom_id res chain seq x y z
N MET A 1 -56.91 13.06 3.42
CA MET A 1 -55.87 13.38 4.43
C MET A 1 -55.03 12.16 4.89
N LYS A 2 -55.60 10.93 4.89
CA LYS A 2 -54.85 9.69 5.27
C LYS A 2 -53.68 9.37 4.31
N ASN A 3 -53.84 9.56 3.02
CA ASN A 3 -52.85 9.21 2.00
C ASN A 3 -51.60 10.14 1.98
N ILE A 4 -51.77 11.42 2.38
CA ILE A 4 -50.65 12.39 2.44
C ILE A 4 -49.69 12.00 3.58
N ARG A 5 -50.20 11.52 4.70
CA ARG A 5 -49.37 11.08 5.83
C ARG A 5 -48.51 9.84 5.48
N LEU A 6 -49.11 8.92 4.70
CA LEU A 6 -48.41 7.71 4.26
C LEU A 6 -47.26 8.08 3.27
N VAL A 7 -47.54 8.97 2.32
CA VAL A 7 -46.54 9.42 1.35
C VAL A 7 -45.40 10.16 2.04
N LEU A 8 -45.71 11.01 3.03
CA LEU A 8 -44.67 11.72 3.80
C LEU A 8 -43.82 10.76 4.62
N PHE A 9 -44.39 9.73 5.20
CA PHE A 9 -43.65 8.73 5.97
C PHE A 9 -42.72 7.87 5.11
N VAL A 10 -43.18 7.47 3.91
CA VAL A 10 -42.36 6.73 2.93
C VAL A 10 -41.23 7.62 2.41
N PHE A 11 -41.47 8.92 2.16
CA PHE A 11 -40.46 9.85 1.72
C PHE A 11 -39.38 10.12 2.79
N CYS A 12 -39.77 10.27 4.05
CA CYS A 12 -38.82 10.38 5.17
C CYS A 12 -38.02 9.10 5.40
N ALA A 13 -38.63 7.92 5.24
CA ALA A 13 -37.91 6.63 5.33
C ALA A 13 -36.88 6.47 4.20
N LEU A 14 -37.23 6.87 2.97
CA LEU A 14 -36.30 6.85 1.83
C LEU A 14 -35.14 7.85 2.01
N LEU A 15 -35.39 9.03 2.59
CA LEU A 15 -34.32 9.99 2.90
C LEU A 15 -33.41 9.52 4.03
N ALA A 16 -33.95 8.81 5.01
CA ALA A 16 -33.16 8.21 6.09
C ALA A 16 -32.24 7.08 5.58
N LEU A 17 -32.69 6.29 4.62
CA LEU A 17 -31.87 5.24 3.99
C LEU A 17 -30.79 5.82 3.06
N ALA A 18 -31.02 6.97 2.42
CA ALA A 18 -30.04 7.64 1.59
C ALA A 18 -28.92 8.35 2.40
N SER A 19 -29.17 8.60 3.70
CA SER A 19 -28.25 9.37 4.56
C SER A 19 -27.13 8.55 5.19
N CYS A 20 -27.14 7.22 5.09
CA CYS A 20 -26.20 6.36 5.78
C CYS A 20 -25.16 5.75 4.85
N GLN A 21 -24.54 6.54 3.98
CA GLN A 21 -23.27 6.12 3.35
C GLN A 21 -22.17 6.21 4.42
N LYS A 22 -21.77 5.05 4.93
CA LYS A 22 -20.63 4.92 5.85
C LYS A 22 -19.39 5.49 5.16
N LYS A 23 -18.81 6.53 5.73
CA LYS A 23 -17.53 7.07 5.23
C LYS A 23 -16.43 6.12 5.66
N ASN A 24 -15.68 5.58 4.70
CA ASN A 24 -14.64 4.59 5.00
C ASN A 24 -13.28 5.25 5.27
N ALA A 25 -12.97 6.36 4.61
CA ALA A 25 -11.73 7.11 4.80
C ALA A 25 -11.40 7.46 6.28
N PRO A 26 -12.35 7.88 7.14
CA PRO A 26 -12.05 8.17 8.55
C PRO A 26 -11.45 7.02 9.35
N LEU A 27 -11.74 5.76 8.94
CA LEU A 27 -11.19 4.59 9.60
C LEU A 27 -9.66 4.52 9.50
N PHE A 28 -9.11 4.99 8.38
CA PHE A 28 -7.69 4.90 8.07
C PHE A 28 -6.88 6.14 8.46
N ARG A 29 -7.51 7.29 8.69
CA ARG A 29 -6.79 8.54 9.00
C ARG A 29 -5.99 8.44 10.28
N GLY A 30 -4.81 9.02 10.28
CA GLY A 30 -3.93 9.13 11.45
C GLY A 30 -2.47 8.95 11.10
N ASP A 31 -1.67 9.01 12.13
CA ASP A 31 -0.24 8.80 12.09
C ASP A 31 0.08 7.40 12.60
N TYR A 32 0.97 6.72 11.92
CA TYR A 32 1.35 5.34 12.20
C TYR A 32 2.86 5.20 12.20
N SER A 33 3.34 4.32 13.07
CA SER A 33 4.70 3.78 12.97
C SER A 33 4.64 2.46 12.21
N PHE A 34 5.47 2.26 11.20
CA PHE A 34 5.43 1.03 10.39
C PHE A 34 6.75 0.27 10.36
N LYS A 35 6.63 -1.02 10.07
CA LYS A 35 7.72 -1.92 9.71
C LYS A 35 7.33 -2.71 8.48
N THR A 36 8.22 -2.79 7.49
CA THR A 36 8.09 -3.62 6.29
C THR A 36 9.03 -4.81 6.38
N SER A 37 8.57 -5.96 5.88
CA SER A 37 9.37 -7.20 5.76
C SER A 37 8.89 -8.00 4.56
N GLY A 38 9.74 -8.88 4.04
CA GLY A 38 9.43 -9.77 2.93
C GLY A 38 10.67 -10.11 2.12
N SER A 39 10.45 -10.70 0.96
CA SER A 39 11.50 -11.09 0.03
C SER A 39 11.09 -10.82 -1.41
N VAL A 40 12.07 -10.72 -2.27
CA VAL A 40 11.90 -10.63 -3.72
C VAL A 40 12.74 -11.70 -4.41
N THR A 41 12.29 -12.13 -5.58
CA THR A 41 13.06 -12.96 -6.50
C THR A 41 13.72 -12.06 -7.53
N LEU A 42 14.98 -12.32 -7.81
CA LEU A 42 15.80 -11.68 -8.84
C LEU A 42 16.08 -12.72 -9.92
N ASP A 43 15.52 -12.54 -11.10
CA ASP A 43 15.79 -13.39 -12.27
C ASP A 43 16.75 -12.67 -13.22
N GLU A 44 17.94 -13.22 -13.42
CA GLU A 44 18.96 -12.63 -14.27
C GLU A 44 18.51 -12.60 -15.73
N ILE A 45 18.62 -11.41 -16.36
CA ILE A 45 18.26 -11.20 -17.75
C ILE A 45 19.50 -11.49 -18.61
N ASN A 46 19.33 -12.26 -19.69
CA ASN A 46 20.41 -12.61 -20.66
C ASN A 46 21.55 -13.44 -20.07
N ALA A 47 21.31 -14.30 -19.09
CA ALA A 47 22.27 -15.34 -18.74
C ALA A 47 22.46 -16.27 -19.95
N GLU A 48 23.74 -16.47 -20.38
CA GLU A 48 24.06 -17.38 -21.53
C GLU A 48 23.75 -18.86 -21.20
N ASP A 49 23.74 -19.18 -19.92
CA ASP A 49 23.34 -20.48 -19.36
C ASP A 49 21.94 -20.39 -18.73
N GLU A 50 21.51 -21.40 -17.97
CA GLU A 50 20.23 -21.40 -17.30
C GLU A 50 20.05 -20.11 -16.45
N PRO A 51 18.87 -19.44 -16.49
CA PRO A 51 18.65 -18.19 -15.78
C PRO A 51 18.86 -18.38 -14.28
N ASN A 52 19.83 -17.68 -13.74
CA ASN A 52 20.07 -17.69 -12.29
C ASN A 52 18.94 -16.90 -11.61
N SER A 53 18.23 -17.59 -10.72
CA SER A 53 17.17 -17.00 -9.89
C SER A 53 17.61 -16.98 -8.43
N TYR A 54 17.47 -15.81 -7.79
CA TYR A 54 17.90 -15.58 -6.42
C TYR A 54 16.73 -15.05 -5.59
N THR A 55 16.46 -15.62 -4.43
CA THR A 55 15.56 -15.03 -3.46
C THR A 55 16.35 -14.18 -2.48
N VAL A 56 15.98 -12.90 -2.38
CA VAL A 56 16.65 -11.92 -1.54
C VAL A 56 15.67 -11.39 -0.52
N SER A 57 16.02 -11.51 0.77
CA SER A 57 15.25 -10.89 1.84
C SER A 57 15.41 -9.37 1.78
N LEU A 58 14.31 -8.64 1.84
CA LEU A 58 14.33 -7.20 1.98
C LEU A 58 14.82 -6.81 3.38
N PRO A 59 15.65 -5.77 3.51
CA PRO A 59 15.97 -5.23 4.82
C PRO A 59 14.68 -4.75 5.49
N ASN A 60 14.59 -4.97 6.81
CA ASN A 60 13.47 -4.45 7.59
C ASN A 60 13.48 -2.91 7.52
N GLU A 61 12.52 -2.37 6.81
CA GLU A 61 12.35 -0.94 6.70
C GLU A 61 11.36 -0.47 7.78
N ILE A 62 11.72 0.57 8.49
CA ILE A 62 10.88 1.20 9.50
C ILE A 62 10.68 2.67 9.17
N GLY A 63 9.56 3.23 9.60
CA GLY A 63 9.25 4.63 9.31
C GLY A 63 7.93 5.10 9.89
N GLN A 64 7.48 6.25 9.38
CA GLN A 64 6.21 6.88 9.72
C GLN A 64 5.30 6.86 8.49
N LEU A 65 4.02 6.56 8.71
CA LEU A 65 2.98 6.58 7.71
C LEU A 65 1.91 7.56 8.17
N GLU A 66 1.65 8.59 7.37
CA GLU A 66 0.55 9.53 7.58
C GLU A 66 -0.55 9.25 6.57
N ILE A 67 -1.79 9.14 7.03
CA ILE A 67 -2.99 9.01 6.19
C ILE A 67 -3.91 10.17 6.50
N SER A 68 -4.11 11.04 5.52
CA SER A 68 -4.89 12.27 5.65
C SER A 68 -5.99 12.39 4.59
N ASP A 69 -6.91 13.33 4.80
CA ASP A 69 -8.05 13.56 3.90
C ASP A 69 -7.61 14.30 2.63
N LEU A 70 -8.06 13.82 1.47
CA LEU A 70 -7.86 14.54 0.20
C LEU A 70 -8.84 15.70 0.00
N GLY A 71 -9.86 15.85 0.86
CA GLY A 71 -10.88 16.91 0.73
C GLY A 71 -11.89 16.72 -0.41
N ASN A 72 -11.62 15.85 -1.37
CA ASN A 72 -12.40 15.73 -2.61
C ASN A 72 -13.34 14.52 -2.66
N GLY A 73 -13.37 13.68 -1.65
CA GLY A 73 -14.16 12.46 -1.66
C GLY A 73 -14.30 11.83 -0.28
N LYS A 74 -15.35 11.03 -0.13
CA LYS A 74 -15.67 10.38 1.14
C LYS A 74 -14.78 9.16 1.44
N ASP A 75 -14.16 8.61 0.38
CA ASP A 75 -13.47 7.31 0.42
C ASP A 75 -12.04 7.37 -0.14
N SER A 76 -11.50 8.58 -0.36
CA SER A 76 -10.13 8.76 -0.84
C SER A 76 -9.28 9.48 0.20
N VAL A 77 -8.03 9.04 0.32
CA VAL A 77 -7.05 9.57 1.26
C VAL A 77 -5.71 9.83 0.56
N LEU A 78 -4.94 10.76 1.13
CA LEU A 78 -3.53 10.92 0.83
C LEU A 78 -2.73 10.05 1.79
N VAL A 79 -1.75 9.35 1.27
CA VAL A 79 -0.84 8.47 2.01
C VAL A 79 0.58 8.97 1.82
N VAL A 80 1.24 9.29 2.91
CA VAL A 80 2.65 9.72 2.94
C VAL A 80 3.44 8.74 3.79
N MET A 81 4.44 8.09 3.21
CA MET A 81 5.33 7.17 3.92
C MET A 81 6.72 7.79 3.96
N ASN A 82 7.24 7.98 5.18
CA ASN A 82 8.59 8.48 5.43
C ASN A 82 9.41 7.35 6.05
N THR A 83 10.38 6.83 5.31
CA THR A 83 11.28 5.80 5.84
C THR A 83 12.39 6.42 6.67
N MET A 84 12.93 5.67 7.64
CA MET A 84 14.12 6.11 8.38
C MET A 84 15.37 6.26 7.48
N GLY A 85 15.37 5.63 6.30
CA GLY A 85 16.39 5.81 5.27
C GLY A 85 16.28 7.14 4.50
N GLY A 86 15.26 7.95 4.79
CA GLY A 86 15.05 9.27 4.18
C GLY A 86 14.26 9.24 2.87
N GLU A 87 13.79 8.09 2.43
CA GLU A 87 12.89 8.00 1.28
C GLU A 87 11.48 8.48 1.70
N VAL A 88 10.88 9.28 0.82
CA VAL A 88 9.50 9.78 0.99
C VAL A 88 8.66 9.30 -0.19
N VAL A 89 7.61 8.56 0.10
CA VAL A 89 6.61 8.14 -0.89
C VAL A 89 5.31 8.87 -0.62
N VAL A 90 4.74 9.48 -1.66
CA VAL A 90 3.43 10.14 -1.61
C VAL A 90 2.53 9.47 -2.63
N THR A 91 1.43 8.91 -2.19
CA THR A 91 0.43 8.29 -3.06
C THR A 91 -0.99 8.55 -2.58
N HIS A 92 -1.96 8.23 -3.41
CA HIS A 92 -3.37 8.29 -3.06
C HIS A 92 -3.89 6.89 -2.80
N ALA A 93 -4.94 6.78 -1.98
CA ALA A 93 -5.60 5.51 -1.76
C ALA A 93 -7.13 5.68 -1.80
N PHE A 94 -7.80 4.60 -2.17
CA PHE A 94 -9.24 4.43 -2.08
C PHE A 94 -9.56 3.50 -0.92
N CYS A 95 -10.56 3.86 -0.11
CA CYS A 95 -10.99 3.11 1.06
C CYS A 95 -12.38 2.53 0.83
N LYS A 96 -12.55 1.26 1.13
CA LYS A 96 -13.84 0.56 1.05
C LYS A 96 -13.97 -0.38 2.25
N ASP A 97 -15.02 -0.17 3.05
CA ASP A 97 -15.22 -0.90 4.31
C ASP A 97 -13.98 -0.79 5.22
N ASN A 98 -13.31 -1.89 5.52
CA ASN A 98 -12.06 -1.93 6.29
C ASN A 98 -10.83 -2.18 5.41
N GLU A 99 -10.95 -2.00 4.09
CA GLU A 99 -9.89 -2.19 3.12
C GLU A 99 -9.42 -0.86 2.54
N ILE A 100 -8.13 -0.78 2.23
CA ILE A 100 -7.48 0.35 1.58
C ILE A 100 -6.69 -0.14 0.37
N PHE A 101 -6.83 0.56 -0.75
CA PHE A 101 -6.20 0.26 -2.03
C PHE A 101 -5.35 1.45 -2.43
N LEU A 102 -4.03 1.30 -2.35
CA LEU A 102 -3.11 2.36 -2.73
C LEU A 102 -3.00 2.40 -4.27
N ARG A 103 -2.93 3.60 -4.82
CA ARG A 103 -2.51 3.77 -6.21
C ARG A 103 -1.05 3.36 -6.31
N ASP A 104 -0.71 2.66 -7.39
CA ASP A 104 0.66 2.24 -7.66
C ASP A 104 1.65 3.40 -7.52
N PHE A 105 2.76 3.12 -6.91
CA PHE A 105 3.84 4.08 -6.72
C PHE A 105 5.19 3.42 -7.03
N LYS A 106 6.20 4.25 -7.18
CA LYS A 106 7.57 3.80 -7.38
C LYS A 106 8.35 3.87 -6.09
N LYS A 107 9.25 2.92 -5.91
CA LYS A 107 10.07 2.81 -4.74
C LYS A 107 11.44 2.23 -5.08
N ASN A 108 12.46 2.81 -4.49
CA ASN A 108 13.79 2.23 -4.44
C ASN A 108 13.96 1.44 -3.15
N THR A 109 14.56 0.27 -3.21
CA THR A 109 14.84 -0.52 -2.02
C THR A 109 16.27 -1.07 -2.10
N LEU A 110 16.84 -1.38 -0.94
CA LEU A 110 18.14 -2.00 -0.91
C LEU A 110 18.00 -3.48 -1.28
N LEU A 111 18.61 -3.87 -2.39
CA LEU A 111 18.70 -5.25 -2.84
C LEU A 111 20.17 -5.65 -2.85
N PHE A 112 20.48 -6.77 -2.21
CA PHE A 112 21.83 -7.30 -2.12
C PHE A 112 21.87 -8.66 -2.78
N THR A 113 22.80 -8.88 -3.69
CA THR A 113 23.18 -10.22 -4.16
C THR A 113 24.09 -10.90 -3.13
N GLY A 114 24.33 -12.20 -3.30
CA GLY A 114 25.26 -12.95 -2.43
C GLY A 114 26.65 -12.34 -2.32
N ASP A 115 27.05 -11.51 -3.30
CA ASP A 115 28.33 -10.80 -3.35
C ASP A 115 28.28 -9.43 -2.66
N SER A 116 27.23 -9.13 -1.91
CA SER A 116 27.02 -7.85 -1.21
C SER A 116 26.93 -6.62 -2.13
N LEU A 117 26.64 -6.83 -3.41
CA LEU A 117 26.43 -5.73 -4.37
C LEU A 117 25.05 -5.13 -4.18
N THR A 118 24.98 -3.81 -4.01
CA THR A 118 23.73 -3.08 -4.02
C THR A 118 23.28 -2.87 -5.46
N LEU A 119 22.04 -3.30 -5.76
CA LEU A 119 21.42 -3.13 -7.07
C LEU A 119 20.70 -1.78 -7.14
N LYS A 120 20.92 -1.04 -8.22
CA LYS A 120 20.05 0.08 -8.57
C LYS A 120 18.71 -0.47 -9.05
N ASN A 121 17.64 0.09 -8.58
CA ASN A 121 16.29 -0.35 -8.94
C ASN A 121 15.29 0.82 -8.92
N ASP A 122 14.18 0.66 -9.62
CA ASP A 122 13.02 1.54 -9.63
C ASP A 122 11.78 0.65 -9.70
N LEU A 123 11.41 0.11 -8.53
CA LEU A 123 10.35 -0.89 -8.45
C LEU A 123 8.98 -0.23 -8.40
N ARG A 124 8.05 -0.75 -9.18
CA ARG A 124 6.63 -0.46 -9.06
C ARG A 124 6.07 -1.26 -7.91
N VAL A 125 5.31 -0.59 -7.05
CA VAL A 125 4.66 -1.19 -5.90
C VAL A 125 3.15 -1.09 -6.05
N HIS A 126 2.49 -2.24 -6.00
CA HIS A 126 1.06 -2.35 -5.83
C HIS A 126 0.78 -2.74 -4.37
N ALA A 127 -0.11 -2.02 -3.68
CA ALA A 127 -0.38 -2.26 -2.27
C ALA A 127 -1.88 -2.23 -1.96
N THR A 128 -2.32 -3.25 -1.24
CA THR A 128 -3.66 -3.33 -0.65
C THR A 128 -3.56 -3.61 0.83
N GLY A 129 -4.51 -3.12 1.61
CA GLY A 129 -4.42 -3.30 3.05
C GLY A 129 -5.75 -3.42 3.76
N GLN A 130 -5.66 -3.79 5.02
CA GLN A 130 -6.81 -3.97 5.88
C GLN A 130 -6.55 -3.39 7.27
N MET A 131 -7.55 -2.68 7.81
CA MET A 131 -7.55 -2.19 9.18
C MET A 131 -8.09 -3.26 10.13
N TYR A 132 -7.37 -3.50 11.21
CA TYR A 132 -7.74 -4.43 12.27
C TYR A 132 -8.19 -3.68 13.52
N GLU A 133 -8.94 -4.36 14.40
CA GLU A 133 -9.56 -3.78 15.61
C GLU A 133 -8.59 -3.12 16.59
N ASN A 134 -7.34 -3.56 16.60
CA ASN A 134 -6.27 -3.01 17.46
C ASN A 134 -5.55 -1.77 16.86
N ASN A 135 -6.19 -1.06 15.94
CA ASN A 135 -5.60 0.08 15.21
C ASN A 135 -4.34 -0.28 14.40
N THR A 136 -4.22 -1.53 14.00
CA THR A 136 -3.15 -2.00 13.14
C THR A 136 -3.62 -2.05 11.70
N LEU A 137 -2.93 -1.32 10.83
CA LEU A 137 -3.08 -1.42 9.38
C LEU A 137 -2.03 -2.39 8.84
N ILE A 138 -2.48 -3.41 8.13
CA ILE A 138 -1.60 -4.32 7.39
C ILE A 138 -1.74 -4.03 5.91
N LEU A 139 -0.62 -3.70 5.25
CA LEU A 139 -0.53 -3.60 3.80
C LEU A 139 0.20 -4.84 3.27
N ASN A 140 -0.40 -5.50 2.29
CA ASN A 140 0.24 -6.52 1.46
C ASN A 140 0.70 -5.83 0.18
N MET A 141 1.96 -6.02 -0.20
CA MET A 141 2.58 -5.32 -1.30
C MET A 141 3.17 -6.30 -2.32
N VAL A 142 3.02 -5.95 -3.58
CA VAL A 142 3.67 -6.62 -4.69
C VAL A 142 4.70 -5.66 -5.27
N TYR A 143 5.94 -6.10 -5.36
CA TYR A 143 7.04 -5.36 -5.99
C TYR A 143 7.36 -5.99 -7.34
N GLU A 144 7.43 -5.16 -8.36
CA GLU A 144 7.82 -5.58 -9.71
C GLU A 144 8.68 -4.52 -10.39
N GLY A 145 9.61 -4.95 -11.21
CA GLY A 145 10.47 -4.03 -11.97
C GLY A 145 11.76 -4.66 -12.39
N GLU A 146 12.78 -3.82 -12.51
CA GLU A 146 14.12 -4.22 -12.89
C GLU A 146 15.13 -3.67 -11.88
N ALA A 147 16.21 -4.40 -11.72
CA ALA A 147 17.36 -3.99 -10.93
C ALA A 147 18.63 -4.30 -11.68
N GLU A 148 19.67 -3.46 -11.51
CA GLU A 148 20.90 -3.57 -12.27
C GLU A 148 22.15 -3.33 -11.43
N THR A 149 23.21 -3.99 -11.83
CA THR A 149 24.59 -3.63 -11.52
C THR A 149 25.24 -3.07 -12.79
N ASN A 150 26.56 -2.76 -12.73
CA ASN A 150 27.30 -2.37 -13.93
C ASN A 150 27.43 -3.49 -14.98
N GLU A 151 27.22 -4.75 -14.57
CA GLU A 151 27.50 -5.93 -15.41
C GLU A 151 26.27 -6.82 -15.63
N ARG A 152 25.26 -6.74 -14.76
CA ARG A 152 24.10 -7.65 -14.78
C ARG A 152 22.80 -6.91 -14.58
N SER A 153 21.75 -7.39 -15.22
CA SER A 153 20.40 -6.89 -15.09
C SER A 153 19.47 -8.02 -14.62
N PHE A 154 18.47 -7.68 -13.80
CA PHE A 154 17.56 -8.63 -13.19
C PHE A 154 16.12 -8.15 -13.32
N LYS A 155 15.20 -9.07 -13.59
CA LYS A 155 13.79 -8.85 -13.28
C LYS A 155 13.58 -9.06 -11.79
N VAL A 156 12.81 -8.18 -11.18
CA VAL A 156 12.49 -8.24 -9.75
C VAL A 156 11.00 -8.51 -9.60
N PHE A 157 10.67 -9.51 -8.80
CA PHE A 157 9.31 -9.81 -8.43
C PHE A 157 9.22 -10.24 -6.96
N GLY A 158 8.23 -9.74 -6.22
CA GLY A 158 7.92 -10.18 -4.87
C GLY A 158 6.47 -9.88 -4.53
N ASP A 159 5.75 -10.88 -4.05
CA ASP A 159 4.34 -10.82 -3.67
C ASP A 159 4.09 -11.15 -2.19
N ASP A 160 5.13 -11.53 -1.46
CA ASP A 160 5.09 -11.79 -0.01
C ASP A 160 5.78 -10.65 0.77
N ILE A 161 5.39 -9.41 0.46
CA ILE A 161 5.92 -8.24 1.15
C ILE A 161 4.81 -7.64 1.99
N ARG A 162 5.09 -7.45 3.28
CA ARG A 162 4.11 -6.99 4.25
C ARG A 162 4.62 -5.80 5.04
N MET A 163 3.77 -4.77 5.13
CA MET A 163 3.95 -3.64 6.05
C MET A 163 2.94 -3.76 7.18
N ALA A 164 3.42 -3.76 8.41
CA ALA A 164 2.57 -3.62 9.60
C ALA A 164 2.72 -2.21 10.14
N ALA A 165 1.63 -1.46 10.21
CA ALA A 165 1.58 -0.08 10.67
C ALA A 165 0.65 0.04 11.88
N ILE A 166 1.17 0.57 12.99
CA ILE A 166 0.44 0.74 14.24
C ILE A 166 0.16 2.23 14.41
N ARG A 167 -1.11 2.58 14.65
CA ARG A 167 -1.52 3.97 14.88
C ARG A 167 -0.93 4.46 16.20
N ASN A 168 -0.32 5.64 16.16
CA ASN A 168 0.27 6.32 17.32
C ASN A 168 -0.80 6.90 18.25
#